data_52af5401efd69c84340644bd01623647
#
_entry.id   52af5401efd69c84340644bd01623647
#
_cell.length_a   1.000
_cell.length_b   1.000
_cell.length_c   1.000
_cell.angle_alpha   90.00
_cell.angle_beta   90.00
_cell.angle_gamma   90.00
#
_symmetry.space_group_name_H-M   'P 1'
#
loop_
_entity.id
_entity.type
_entity.pdbx_description
1 polymer ?
#
loop_
_entity_poly.entity_id
_entity_poly.type
_entity_poly.pdbx_seq_one_letter_code
_entity_poly.pdbx_strand_id
1 'polypeptide(L)'
;QAVEELGYIPNRTAGALASGHSHTVAVLVPSLTDKTSSRFMQSLQQVLNKNEFQLLLGCHEYNQLKEAEILMTLLQGNPAALVIFGSQLADKTHQILEKTNIPTINVVGSPFSPAQITIETAFFEASHKLTEHMLEQGYKNIGFIGAHMDNRLQRQQLNGWHKAMLSYYQNSDLVITMPGAASLQLGRYALNEILLRQPELDAVICSHEEIALGIMFECQRRLLKIPGNIAVACLDGSDSCDQTHPTLTSIRIDYKKMGTETGKLLIGLLNNNHDESEESRIVQFNYQIELRQST
;
A
#
# COMPACT_ATOMS: atom_id res chain seq x y z
N GLN A 1 15.51 40.54 7.67
CA GLN A 1 16.64 41.05 8.49
C GLN A 1 16.27 41.17 9.97
N ALA A 2 15.30 42.04 10.40
CA ALA A 2 14.92 42.21 11.81
C ALA A 2 14.31 40.91 12.46
N VAL A 3 13.62 40.09 11.70
CA VAL A 3 13.06 38.80 12.12
C VAL A 3 14.16 37.76 12.41
N GLU A 4 15.20 37.75 11.56
CA GLU A 4 16.37 36.89 11.73
C GLU A 4 17.24 37.30 12.92
N GLU A 5 17.45 38.63 13.10
CA GLU A 5 18.24 39.20 14.20
C GLU A 5 17.58 38.97 15.57
N LEU A 6 16.25 38.91 15.64
CA LEU A 6 15.49 38.70 16.88
C LEU A 6 15.21 37.22 17.18
N GLY A 7 15.59 36.31 16.28
CA GLY A 7 15.28 34.88 16.43
C GLY A 7 13.77 34.58 16.46
N TYR A 8 12.95 35.49 15.94
CA TYR A 8 11.51 35.33 15.94
C TYR A 8 11.09 34.30 14.89
N ILE A 9 10.48 33.20 15.34
CA ILE A 9 9.84 32.20 14.48
C ILE A 9 8.34 32.52 14.40
N PRO A 10 7.82 32.93 13.22
CA PRO A 10 6.39 33.20 13.06
C PRO A 10 5.56 31.99 13.42
N ASN A 11 4.57 32.18 14.28
CA ASN A 11 3.64 31.11 14.62
C ASN A 11 2.60 30.94 13.50
N ARG A 12 2.84 29.96 12.62
CA ARG A 12 1.96 29.64 11.47
C ARG A 12 0.55 29.25 11.92
N THR A 13 0.39 28.63 13.09
CA THR A 13 -0.93 28.27 13.63
C THR A 13 -1.73 29.51 13.99
N ALA A 14 -1.09 30.50 14.60
CA ALA A 14 -1.73 31.80 14.88
C ALA A 14 -2.08 32.56 13.59
N GLY A 15 -1.22 32.49 12.58
CA GLY A 15 -1.48 33.03 11.24
C GLY A 15 -2.65 32.35 10.54
N ALA A 16 -2.74 31.03 10.62
CA ALA A 16 -3.85 30.24 10.09
C ALA A 16 -5.20 30.59 10.75
N LEU A 17 -5.19 30.81 12.07
CA LEU A 17 -6.38 31.24 12.81
C LEU A 17 -6.87 32.63 12.37
N ALA A 18 -5.94 33.54 12.09
CA ALA A 18 -6.25 34.90 11.66
C ALA A 18 -6.68 35.00 10.18
N SER A 19 -6.12 34.16 9.29
CA SER A 19 -6.40 34.15 7.85
C SER A 19 -7.52 33.19 7.46
N GLY A 20 -7.88 32.24 8.33
CA GLY A 20 -8.80 31.14 8.02
C GLY A 20 -8.19 30.06 7.09
N HIS A 21 -6.92 30.17 6.70
CA HIS A 21 -6.24 29.25 5.79
C HIS A 21 -5.18 28.44 6.50
N SER A 22 -5.37 27.11 6.56
CA SER A 22 -4.38 26.19 7.09
C SER A 22 -3.32 25.86 6.02
N HIS A 23 -2.06 25.78 6.45
CA HIS A 23 -0.94 25.29 5.62
C HIS A 23 -0.52 23.87 5.97
N THR A 24 -1.44 23.08 6.53
CA THR A 24 -1.19 21.71 6.95
C THR A 24 -2.07 20.76 6.17
N VAL A 25 -1.49 19.69 5.64
CA VAL A 25 -2.21 18.57 5.05
C VAL A 25 -2.09 17.38 5.98
N ALA A 26 -3.23 16.83 6.41
CA ALA A 26 -3.26 15.64 7.22
C ALA A 26 -3.12 14.39 6.34
N VAL A 27 -2.33 13.42 6.80
CA VAL A 27 -2.14 12.15 6.11
C VAL A 27 -2.33 11.01 7.10
N LEU A 28 -3.29 10.14 6.83
CA LEU A 28 -3.56 8.93 7.61
C LEU A 28 -2.97 7.72 6.88
N VAL A 29 -2.09 6.96 7.55
CA VAL A 29 -1.41 5.79 6.98
C VAL A 29 -1.54 4.58 7.90
N PRO A 30 -1.49 3.34 7.35
CA PRO A 30 -1.54 2.13 8.18
C PRO A 30 -0.22 1.85 8.91
N SER A 31 0.92 2.22 8.33
CA SER A 31 2.23 1.91 8.92
C SER A 31 3.29 2.91 8.49
N LEU A 32 4.24 3.20 9.38
CA LEU A 32 5.43 4.00 9.10
C LEU A 32 6.63 3.15 8.67
N THR A 33 6.59 1.86 8.98
CA THR A 33 7.68 0.92 8.68
C THR A 33 7.55 0.29 7.30
N ASP A 34 6.36 0.32 6.71
CA ASP A 34 6.13 -0.22 5.38
C ASP A 34 6.83 0.64 4.32
N LYS A 35 7.60 0.00 3.47
CA LYS A 35 8.32 0.65 2.36
C LYS A 35 7.38 1.42 1.43
N THR A 36 6.18 0.91 1.21
CA THR A 36 5.14 1.51 0.37
C THR A 36 4.65 2.85 0.93
N SER A 37 4.23 2.86 2.19
CA SER A 37 3.81 4.08 2.90
C SER A 37 4.93 5.12 2.95
N SER A 38 6.16 4.69 3.27
CA SER A 38 7.32 5.59 3.38
C SER A 38 7.68 6.25 2.05
N ARG A 39 7.70 5.49 0.95
CA ARG A 39 8.01 6.01 -0.40
C ARG A 39 6.94 6.96 -0.90
N PHE A 40 5.67 6.62 -0.68
CA PHE A 40 4.53 7.49 -0.98
C PHE A 40 4.63 8.81 -0.23
N MET A 41 4.78 8.76 1.10
CA MET A 41 4.85 9.95 1.94
C MET A 41 6.02 10.86 1.60
N GLN A 42 7.21 10.29 1.33
CA GLN A 42 8.39 11.07 0.97
C GLN A 42 8.16 11.94 -0.27
N SER A 43 7.56 11.37 -1.31
CA SER A 43 7.30 12.09 -2.56
C SER A 43 6.11 13.05 -2.44
N LEU A 44 5.06 12.68 -1.70
CA LEU A 44 3.96 13.59 -1.35
C LEU A 44 4.49 14.83 -0.61
N GLN A 45 5.30 14.63 0.43
CA GLN A 45 5.90 15.72 1.21
C GLN A 45 6.75 16.66 0.36
N GLN A 46 7.50 16.14 -0.63
CA GLN A 46 8.28 16.98 -1.54
C GLN A 46 7.40 17.92 -2.36
N VAL A 47 6.22 17.47 -2.80
CA VAL A 47 5.26 18.32 -3.53
C VAL A 47 4.63 19.34 -2.58
N LEU A 48 4.20 18.90 -1.39
CA LEU A 48 3.60 19.78 -0.39
C LEU A 48 4.55 20.90 0.03
N ASN A 49 5.82 20.56 0.32
CA ASN A 49 6.84 21.55 0.72
C ASN A 49 7.07 22.61 -0.35
N LYS A 50 7.07 22.25 -1.64
CA LYS A 50 7.19 23.21 -2.76
C LYS A 50 6.02 24.19 -2.84
N ASN A 51 4.87 23.82 -2.27
CA ASN A 51 3.66 24.63 -2.23
C ASN A 51 3.38 25.17 -0.82
N GLU A 52 4.39 25.24 0.05
CA GLU A 52 4.35 25.78 1.41
C GLU A 52 3.40 25.06 2.39
N PHE A 53 2.96 23.84 2.07
CA PHE A 53 2.21 22.99 2.96
C PHE A 53 3.12 22.07 3.77
N GLN A 54 2.72 21.81 5.02
CA GLN A 54 3.35 20.84 5.89
C GLN A 54 2.49 19.59 6.01
N LEU A 55 3.13 18.43 6.15
CA LEU A 55 2.47 17.15 6.35
C LEU A 55 2.30 16.89 7.84
N LEU A 56 1.04 16.67 8.27
CA LEU A 56 0.68 16.20 9.59
C LEU A 56 0.30 14.71 9.50
N LEU A 57 1.05 13.86 10.19
CA LEU A 57 0.96 12.41 10.00
C LEU A 57 0.23 11.73 11.15
N GLY A 58 -0.73 10.86 10.82
CA GLY A 58 -1.34 9.89 11.71
C GLY A 58 -1.09 8.46 11.24
N CYS A 59 -0.72 7.57 12.17
CA CYS A 59 -0.46 6.16 11.89
C CYS A 59 -1.30 5.27 12.81
N HIS A 60 -2.14 4.39 12.22
CA HIS A 60 -3.09 3.56 12.99
C HIS A 60 -2.63 2.10 13.17
N GLU A 61 -1.45 1.72 12.63
CA GLU A 61 -0.85 0.39 12.80
C GLU A 61 -1.79 -0.77 12.45
N TYR A 62 -2.56 -0.63 11.36
CA TYR A 62 -3.60 -1.57 10.92
C TYR A 62 -4.72 -1.81 11.96
N ASN A 63 -4.84 -0.93 12.97
CA ASN A 63 -5.87 -1.03 14.00
C ASN A 63 -7.05 -0.10 13.69
N GLN A 64 -8.18 -0.68 13.30
CA GLN A 64 -9.39 0.06 12.94
C GLN A 64 -9.98 0.90 14.09
N LEU A 65 -9.78 0.48 15.35
CA LEU A 65 -10.24 1.27 16.50
C LEU A 65 -9.41 2.54 16.67
N LYS A 66 -8.09 2.44 16.51
CA LYS A 66 -7.17 3.59 16.55
C LYS A 66 -7.37 4.52 15.36
N GLU A 67 -7.78 4.01 14.21
CA GLU A 67 -7.95 4.78 12.96
C GLU A 67 -8.88 5.98 13.19
N ALA A 68 -10.08 5.76 13.73
CA ALA A 68 -11.05 6.81 13.99
C ALA A 68 -10.56 7.85 15.02
N GLU A 69 -9.85 7.41 16.08
CA GLU A 69 -9.28 8.30 17.11
C GLU A 69 -8.18 9.20 16.54
N ILE A 70 -7.30 8.61 15.73
CA ILE A 70 -6.20 9.35 15.09
C ILE A 70 -6.78 10.32 14.06
N LEU A 71 -7.76 9.90 13.25
CA LEU A 71 -8.42 10.80 12.31
C LEU A 71 -9.04 12.02 13.05
N MET A 72 -9.75 11.80 14.15
CA MET A 72 -10.30 12.91 14.96
C MET A 72 -9.19 13.84 15.44
N THR A 73 -8.07 13.31 15.91
CA THR A 73 -6.92 14.11 16.34
C THR A 73 -6.33 14.95 15.20
N LEU A 74 -6.19 14.35 14.01
CA LEU A 74 -5.73 15.06 12.82
C LEU A 74 -6.67 16.21 12.42
N LEU A 75 -7.99 15.96 12.46
CA LEU A 75 -9.02 16.95 12.12
C LEU A 75 -9.08 18.10 13.11
N GLN A 76 -8.79 17.88 14.41
CA GLN A 76 -8.68 18.95 15.42
C GLN A 76 -7.57 19.97 15.08
N GLY A 77 -6.56 19.57 14.33
CA GLY A 77 -5.53 20.45 13.79
C GLY A 77 -6.01 21.37 12.67
N ASN A 78 -7.29 21.28 12.28
CA ASN A 78 -7.90 22.05 11.18
C ASN A 78 -7.05 22.03 9.90
N PRO A 79 -6.73 20.84 9.34
CA PRO A 79 -5.91 20.75 8.13
C PRO A 79 -6.65 21.31 6.91
N ALA A 80 -5.91 21.82 5.93
CA ALA A 80 -6.45 22.30 4.65
C ALA A 80 -7.01 21.16 3.80
N ALA A 81 -6.44 19.95 3.93
CA ALA A 81 -6.87 18.76 3.21
C ALA A 81 -6.47 17.50 3.96
N LEU A 82 -7.06 16.37 3.54
CA LEU A 82 -6.81 15.03 4.08
C LEU A 82 -6.39 14.07 2.95
N VAL A 83 -5.37 13.27 3.22
CA VAL A 83 -4.99 12.13 2.38
C VAL A 83 -5.11 10.86 3.23
N ILE A 84 -5.83 9.87 2.74
CA ILE A 84 -5.96 8.56 3.38
C ILE A 84 -5.27 7.54 2.49
N PHE A 85 -4.26 6.83 3.01
CA PHE A 85 -3.46 5.89 2.25
C PHE A 85 -3.62 4.46 2.78
N GLY A 86 -3.97 3.52 1.88
CA GLY A 86 -3.92 2.09 2.16
C GLY A 86 -4.90 1.57 3.20
N SER A 87 -5.93 2.35 3.56
CA SER A 87 -6.89 2.00 4.61
C SER A 87 -8.17 1.39 4.06
N GLN A 88 -8.68 0.39 4.75
CA GLN A 88 -10.08 0.00 4.69
C GLN A 88 -10.77 0.69 5.86
N LEU A 89 -11.46 1.78 5.59
CA LEU A 89 -12.06 2.62 6.61
C LEU A 89 -13.11 1.86 7.42
N ALA A 90 -13.05 2.00 8.74
CA ALA A 90 -14.09 1.53 9.64
C ALA A 90 -15.35 2.41 9.52
N ASP A 91 -16.53 1.86 9.85
CA ASP A 91 -17.81 2.60 9.80
C ASP A 91 -17.76 3.93 10.57
N LYS A 92 -17.10 3.93 11.74
CA LYS A 92 -16.93 5.13 12.55
C LYS A 92 -16.07 6.19 11.83
N THR A 93 -15.04 5.76 11.11
CA THR A 93 -14.20 6.66 10.30
C THR A 93 -15.00 7.26 9.15
N HIS A 94 -15.82 6.47 8.46
CA HIS A 94 -16.74 6.96 7.43
C HIS A 94 -17.69 8.02 7.98
N GLN A 95 -18.34 7.77 9.12
CA GLN A 95 -19.26 8.74 9.77
C GLN A 95 -18.58 10.05 10.15
N ILE A 96 -17.31 10.02 10.52
CA ILE A 96 -16.53 11.24 10.79
C ILE A 96 -16.28 12.00 9.49
N LEU A 97 -15.85 11.31 8.44
CA LEU A 97 -15.53 11.92 7.15
C LEU A 97 -16.75 12.54 6.48
N GLU A 98 -17.92 11.89 6.54
CA GLU A 98 -19.18 12.43 6.00
C GLU A 98 -19.61 13.77 6.63
N LYS A 99 -19.13 14.06 7.84
CA LYS A 99 -19.41 15.31 8.56
C LYS A 99 -18.36 16.39 8.32
N THR A 100 -17.30 16.07 7.58
CA THR A 100 -16.22 17.01 7.28
C THR A 100 -16.33 17.51 5.84
N ASN A 101 -16.12 18.81 5.64
CA ASN A 101 -16.07 19.43 4.31
C ASN A 101 -14.62 19.64 3.85
N ILE A 102 -13.67 18.85 4.37
CA ILE A 102 -12.26 19.00 4.05
C ILE A 102 -11.98 18.25 2.75
N PRO A 103 -11.28 18.86 1.76
CA PRO A 103 -10.82 18.18 0.57
C PRO A 103 -10.08 16.88 0.90
N THR A 104 -10.55 15.75 0.38
CA THR A 104 -10.03 14.44 0.74
C THR A 104 -9.65 13.64 -0.50
N ILE A 105 -8.42 13.11 -0.51
CA ILE A 105 -7.96 12.12 -1.49
C ILE A 105 -7.78 10.78 -0.81
N ASN A 106 -8.43 9.75 -1.36
CA ASN A 106 -8.26 8.37 -0.93
C ASN A 106 -7.27 7.67 -1.87
N VAL A 107 -6.26 7.03 -1.33
CA VAL A 107 -5.17 6.40 -2.09
C VAL A 107 -5.08 4.93 -1.72
N VAL A 108 -5.19 4.05 -2.73
CA VAL A 108 -5.14 2.58 -2.55
C VAL A 108 -6.22 2.05 -1.60
N GLY A 109 -7.27 2.85 -1.37
CA GLY A 109 -8.42 2.49 -0.54
C GLY A 109 -9.66 2.13 -1.36
N SER A 110 -10.76 1.82 -0.67
CA SER A 110 -12.07 1.71 -1.32
C SER A 110 -12.58 3.10 -1.67
N PRO A 111 -13.20 3.30 -2.85
CA PRO A 111 -13.93 4.53 -3.11
C PRO A 111 -14.97 4.78 -2.02
N PHE A 112 -15.04 5.99 -1.54
CA PHE A 112 -16.06 6.40 -0.56
C PHE A 112 -16.44 7.86 -0.77
N SER A 113 -17.68 8.21 -0.45
CA SER A 113 -18.11 9.60 -0.29
C SER A 113 -17.72 10.02 1.14
N PRO A 114 -17.12 11.19 1.41
CA PRO A 114 -16.98 12.34 0.51
C PRO A 114 -15.60 12.51 -0.17
N ALA A 115 -14.83 11.45 -0.40
CA ALA A 115 -13.54 11.60 -1.11
C ALA A 115 -13.76 12.14 -2.52
N GLN A 116 -13.18 13.29 -2.83
CA GLN A 116 -13.26 13.91 -4.15
C GLN A 116 -12.45 13.14 -5.20
N ILE A 117 -11.33 12.55 -4.78
CA ILE A 117 -10.48 11.74 -5.66
C ILE A 117 -10.15 10.43 -4.97
N THR A 118 -10.30 9.32 -5.70
CA THR A 118 -9.79 8.01 -5.27
C THR A 118 -8.73 7.54 -6.27
N ILE A 119 -7.55 7.21 -5.78
CA ILE A 119 -6.47 6.60 -6.57
C ILE A 119 -6.51 5.10 -6.31
N GLU A 120 -6.76 4.32 -7.34
CA GLU A 120 -6.86 2.87 -7.27
C GLU A 120 -5.74 2.18 -8.05
N THR A 121 -5.44 0.95 -7.67
CA THR A 121 -4.57 0.03 -8.40
C THR A 121 -5.28 -1.32 -8.53
N ALA A 122 -5.14 -1.96 -9.69
CA ALA A 122 -5.81 -3.22 -10.02
C ALA A 122 -5.09 -4.42 -9.38
N PHE A 123 -5.08 -4.52 -8.05
CA PHE A 123 -4.38 -5.59 -7.30
C PHE A 123 -4.91 -6.99 -7.61
N PHE A 124 -6.22 -7.13 -7.81
CA PHE A 124 -6.82 -8.40 -8.21
C PHE A 124 -6.26 -8.85 -9.57
N GLU A 125 -6.28 -7.99 -10.57
CA GLU A 125 -5.81 -8.30 -11.92
C GLU A 125 -4.30 -8.53 -11.96
N ALA A 126 -3.53 -7.78 -11.19
CA ALA A 126 -2.09 -7.96 -11.09
C ALA A 126 -1.74 -9.35 -10.54
N SER A 127 -2.40 -9.75 -9.45
CA SER A 127 -2.24 -11.08 -8.85
C SER A 127 -2.71 -12.18 -9.79
N HIS A 128 -3.88 -12.00 -10.41
CA HIS A 128 -4.42 -12.95 -11.38
C HIS A 128 -3.44 -13.21 -12.53
N LYS A 129 -2.96 -12.15 -13.19
CA LYS A 129 -2.04 -12.27 -14.33
C LYS A 129 -0.69 -12.86 -13.96
N LEU A 130 -0.13 -12.52 -12.79
CA LEU A 130 1.12 -13.13 -12.36
C LEU A 130 0.94 -14.62 -12.08
N THR A 131 -0.16 -15.01 -11.44
CA THR A 131 -0.48 -16.42 -11.18
C THR A 131 -0.72 -17.18 -12.47
N GLU A 132 -1.49 -16.62 -13.39
CA GLU A 132 -1.77 -17.18 -14.71
C GLU A 132 -0.47 -17.41 -15.49
N HIS A 133 0.44 -16.42 -15.51
CA HIS A 133 1.76 -16.57 -16.11
C HIS A 133 2.54 -17.76 -15.53
N MET A 134 2.55 -17.94 -14.22
CA MET A 134 3.24 -19.08 -13.59
C MET A 134 2.59 -20.42 -13.96
N LEU A 135 1.24 -20.47 -14.02
CA LEU A 135 0.52 -21.67 -14.48
C LEU A 135 0.84 -22.01 -15.94
N GLU A 136 0.97 -21.00 -16.81
CA GLU A 136 1.38 -21.17 -18.21
C GLU A 136 2.84 -21.65 -18.35
N GLN A 137 3.73 -21.32 -17.40
CA GLN A 137 5.09 -21.87 -17.33
C GLN A 137 5.12 -23.33 -16.86
N GLY A 138 3.99 -23.89 -16.44
CA GLY A 138 3.84 -25.30 -16.07
C GLY A 138 3.84 -25.57 -14.57
N TYR A 139 3.93 -24.56 -13.71
CA TYR A 139 3.74 -24.72 -12.27
C TYR A 139 2.28 -25.11 -11.98
N LYS A 140 2.07 -26.04 -11.05
CA LYS A 140 0.74 -26.58 -10.74
C LYS A 140 0.35 -26.42 -9.27
N ASN A 141 1.31 -26.63 -8.37
CA ASN A 141 1.11 -26.54 -6.93
C ASN A 141 1.61 -25.19 -6.41
N ILE A 142 0.89 -24.12 -6.78
CA ILE A 142 1.28 -22.75 -6.44
C ILE A 142 0.61 -22.37 -5.11
N GLY A 143 1.40 -22.16 -4.06
CA GLY A 143 0.92 -21.67 -2.78
C GLY A 143 0.79 -20.14 -2.73
N PHE A 144 -0.16 -19.65 -1.92
CA PHE A 144 -0.27 -18.23 -1.58
C PHE A 144 0.12 -18.00 -0.13
N ILE A 145 1.02 -17.02 0.11
CA ILE A 145 1.46 -16.66 1.47
C ILE A 145 1.25 -15.16 1.68
N GLY A 146 0.42 -14.80 2.68
CA GLY A 146 0.01 -13.44 2.93
C GLY A 146 0.08 -12.99 4.38
N ALA A 147 0.15 -11.68 4.57
CA ALA A 147 0.05 -10.99 5.85
C ALA A 147 -1.08 -9.95 5.80
N HIS A 148 -1.50 -9.42 6.96
CA HIS A 148 -2.53 -8.36 7.06
C HIS A 148 -3.82 -8.65 6.28
N MET A 149 -4.33 -9.89 6.31
CA MET A 149 -5.44 -10.34 5.46
C MET A 149 -6.78 -9.64 5.74
N ASP A 150 -6.88 -8.88 6.82
CA ASP A 150 -8.05 -8.03 7.09
C ASP A 150 -8.10 -6.79 6.17
N ASN A 151 -7.00 -6.49 5.48
CA ASN A 151 -6.93 -5.38 4.54
C ASN A 151 -7.52 -5.77 3.17
N ARG A 152 -8.30 -4.87 2.55
CA ARG A 152 -8.91 -5.06 1.22
C ARG A 152 -7.88 -5.38 0.14
N LEU A 153 -6.72 -4.71 0.16
CA LEU A 153 -5.65 -4.92 -0.81
C LEU A 153 -5.20 -6.38 -0.84
N GLN A 154 -4.87 -6.93 0.34
CA GLN A 154 -4.42 -8.32 0.46
C GLN A 154 -5.54 -9.31 0.06
N ARG A 155 -6.79 -9.00 0.38
CA ARG A 155 -7.93 -9.81 -0.10
C ARG A 155 -8.07 -9.79 -1.61
N GLN A 156 -7.87 -8.65 -2.26
CA GLN A 156 -7.86 -8.57 -3.73
C GLN A 156 -6.73 -9.39 -4.34
N GLN A 157 -5.53 -9.35 -3.75
CA GLN A 157 -4.41 -10.18 -4.17
C GLN A 157 -4.71 -11.68 -4.04
N LEU A 158 -5.21 -12.12 -2.88
CA LEU A 158 -5.62 -13.51 -2.67
C LEU A 158 -6.71 -13.94 -3.65
N ASN A 159 -7.73 -13.11 -3.85
CA ASN A 159 -8.83 -13.42 -4.77
C ASN A 159 -8.34 -13.52 -6.23
N GLY A 160 -7.37 -12.71 -6.64
CA GLY A 160 -6.76 -12.77 -7.96
C GLY A 160 -6.02 -14.11 -8.17
N TRP A 161 -5.18 -14.50 -7.21
CA TRP A 161 -4.51 -15.79 -7.20
C TRP A 161 -5.53 -16.95 -7.23
N HIS A 162 -6.50 -16.94 -6.33
CA HIS A 162 -7.53 -17.98 -6.23
C HIS A 162 -8.31 -18.14 -7.55
N LYS A 163 -8.70 -17.03 -8.17
CA LYS A 163 -9.40 -17.06 -9.47
C LYS A 163 -8.55 -17.68 -10.56
N ALA A 164 -7.26 -17.38 -10.63
CA ALA A 164 -6.35 -17.97 -11.61
C ALA A 164 -6.21 -19.48 -11.40
N MET A 165 -5.94 -19.92 -10.15
CA MET A 165 -5.86 -21.36 -9.81
C MET A 165 -7.10 -22.12 -10.24
N LEU A 166 -8.29 -21.60 -9.91
CA LEU A 166 -9.56 -22.23 -10.31
C LEU A 166 -9.76 -22.28 -11.83
N SER A 167 -9.33 -21.22 -12.55
CA SER A 167 -9.46 -21.19 -14.02
C SER A 167 -8.63 -22.25 -14.72
N TYR A 168 -7.55 -22.72 -14.09
CA TYR A 168 -6.68 -23.80 -14.57
C TYR A 168 -6.95 -25.15 -13.90
N TYR A 169 -8.06 -25.27 -13.14
CA TYR A 169 -8.45 -26.48 -12.40
C TYR A 169 -7.38 -26.97 -11.42
N GLN A 170 -6.60 -26.04 -10.84
CA GLN A 170 -5.59 -26.35 -9.84
C GLN A 170 -6.15 -26.17 -8.41
N ASN A 171 -5.48 -26.85 -7.44
CA ASN A 171 -5.85 -26.71 -6.04
C ASN A 171 -5.59 -25.31 -5.52
N SER A 172 -6.61 -24.66 -5.00
CA SER A 172 -6.58 -23.30 -4.44
C SER A 172 -6.67 -23.25 -2.91
N ASP A 173 -6.40 -24.37 -2.22
CA ASP A 173 -6.41 -24.44 -0.75
C ASP A 173 -5.02 -24.26 -0.13
N LEU A 174 -3.98 -24.12 -0.96
CA LEU A 174 -2.60 -23.92 -0.52
C LEU A 174 -2.36 -22.47 -0.09
N VAL A 175 -3.03 -22.08 0.98
CA VAL A 175 -3.01 -20.71 1.51
C VAL A 175 -2.48 -20.70 2.94
N ILE A 176 -1.51 -19.84 3.20
CA ILE A 176 -1.06 -19.47 4.55
C ILE A 176 -1.18 -17.96 4.70
N THR A 177 -1.99 -17.54 5.67
CA THR A 177 -2.19 -16.13 5.97
C THR A 177 -2.04 -15.88 7.46
N MET A 178 -1.41 -14.75 7.79
CA MET A 178 -1.18 -14.35 9.17
C MET A 178 -1.75 -12.94 9.40
N PRO A 179 -2.33 -12.67 10.58
CA PRO A 179 -2.88 -11.35 10.89
C PRO A 179 -1.80 -10.29 11.15
N GLY A 180 -0.59 -10.71 11.47
CA GLY A 180 0.53 -9.82 11.78
C GLY A 180 1.22 -9.22 10.57
N ALA A 181 2.24 -8.39 10.83
CA ALA A 181 3.04 -7.73 9.80
C ALA A 181 3.84 -8.73 8.94
N ALA A 182 4.04 -8.38 7.67
CA ALA A 182 4.95 -9.11 6.79
C ALA A 182 6.37 -9.10 7.36
N SER A 183 7.07 -10.23 7.30
CA SER A 183 8.43 -10.36 7.81
C SER A 183 9.17 -11.55 7.17
N LEU A 184 10.49 -11.50 7.24
CA LEU A 184 11.35 -12.63 6.85
C LEU A 184 11.02 -13.90 7.66
N GLN A 185 10.72 -13.73 8.95
CA GLN A 185 10.38 -14.85 9.84
C GLN A 185 9.07 -15.51 9.43
N LEU A 186 8.07 -14.71 9.03
CA LEU A 186 6.80 -15.22 8.50
C LEU A 186 7.05 -16.05 7.23
N GLY A 187 7.85 -15.56 6.28
CA GLY A 187 8.18 -16.29 5.06
C GLY A 187 8.84 -17.64 5.35
N ARG A 188 9.80 -17.66 6.26
CA ARG A 188 10.46 -18.89 6.71
C ARG A 188 9.47 -19.87 7.35
N TYR A 189 8.62 -19.42 8.27
CA TYR A 189 7.61 -20.25 8.92
C TYR A 189 6.63 -20.81 7.90
N ALA A 190 6.09 -19.95 7.05
CA ALA A 190 5.07 -20.30 6.08
C ALA A 190 5.56 -21.32 5.04
N LEU A 191 6.83 -21.22 4.59
CA LEU A 191 7.41 -22.24 3.71
C LEU A 191 7.44 -23.61 4.36
N ASN A 192 7.80 -23.70 5.65
CA ASN A 192 7.82 -24.95 6.38
C ASN A 192 6.43 -25.55 6.49
N GLU A 193 5.44 -24.74 6.84
CA GLU A 193 4.04 -25.17 6.99
C GLU A 193 3.44 -25.65 5.66
N ILE A 194 3.67 -24.90 4.57
CA ILE A 194 3.07 -25.25 3.29
C ILE A 194 3.69 -26.50 2.67
N LEU A 195 5.00 -26.73 2.87
CA LEU A 195 5.69 -27.96 2.45
C LEU A 195 5.21 -29.20 3.23
N LEU A 196 4.79 -29.04 4.49
CA LEU A 196 4.19 -30.15 5.24
C LEU A 196 2.81 -30.51 4.69
N ARG A 197 2.03 -29.53 4.22
CA ARG A 197 0.72 -29.75 3.63
C ARG A 197 0.79 -30.28 2.21
N GLN A 198 1.76 -29.79 1.44
CA GLN A 198 1.97 -30.12 0.03
C GLN A 198 3.46 -30.33 -0.25
N PRO A 199 3.97 -31.56 -0.11
CA PRO A 199 5.38 -31.87 -0.41
C PRO A 199 5.77 -31.62 -1.88
N GLU A 200 4.81 -31.67 -2.81
CA GLU A 200 5.00 -31.40 -4.23
C GLU A 200 4.79 -29.93 -4.60
N LEU A 201 4.89 -29.01 -3.62
CA LEU A 201 4.83 -27.58 -3.87
C LEU A 201 5.93 -27.19 -4.88
N ASP A 202 5.56 -26.56 -5.99
CA ASP A 202 6.48 -26.16 -7.05
C ASP A 202 6.64 -24.65 -7.17
N ALA A 203 5.72 -23.87 -6.58
CA ALA A 203 5.79 -22.40 -6.57
C ALA A 203 5.08 -21.76 -5.39
N VAL A 204 5.49 -20.54 -5.05
CA VAL A 204 4.79 -19.68 -4.08
C VAL A 204 4.66 -18.25 -4.59
N ILE A 205 3.50 -17.65 -4.33
CA ILE A 205 3.25 -16.22 -4.52
C ILE A 205 3.06 -15.59 -3.16
N CYS A 206 3.84 -14.54 -2.88
CA CYS A 206 3.86 -13.84 -1.61
C CYS A 206 3.19 -12.47 -1.74
N SER A 207 2.36 -12.09 -0.77
CA SER A 207 1.73 -10.76 -0.76
C SER A 207 2.75 -9.62 -0.64
N HIS A 208 3.88 -9.85 0.04
CA HIS A 208 4.92 -8.86 0.33
C HIS A 208 6.32 -9.38 0.02
N GLU A 209 7.22 -8.46 -0.34
CA GLU A 209 8.63 -8.75 -0.62
C GLU A 209 9.33 -9.41 0.57
N GLU A 210 9.08 -8.95 1.80
CA GLU A 210 9.71 -9.49 3.01
C GLU A 210 9.40 -10.98 3.21
N ILE A 211 8.17 -11.40 2.88
CA ILE A 211 7.77 -12.81 2.94
C ILE A 211 8.55 -13.62 1.90
N ALA A 212 8.61 -13.11 0.65
CA ALA A 212 9.34 -13.77 -0.43
C ALA A 212 10.83 -13.91 -0.11
N LEU A 213 11.47 -12.86 0.42
CA LEU A 213 12.86 -12.90 0.86
C LEU A 213 13.08 -13.92 1.98
N GLY A 214 12.16 -14.01 2.94
CA GLY A 214 12.19 -15.02 4.01
C GLY A 214 12.15 -16.45 3.47
N ILE A 215 11.33 -16.69 2.45
CA ILE A 215 11.26 -17.96 1.73
C ILE A 215 12.57 -18.25 0.98
N MET A 216 13.09 -17.27 0.24
CA MET A 216 14.35 -17.43 -0.49
C MET A 216 15.52 -17.80 0.45
N PHE A 217 15.61 -17.16 1.61
CA PHE A 217 16.62 -17.51 2.62
C PHE A 217 16.41 -18.90 3.21
N GLU A 218 15.17 -19.32 3.41
CA GLU A 218 14.88 -20.69 3.89
C GLU A 218 15.18 -21.75 2.81
N CYS A 219 14.86 -21.47 1.55
CA CYS A 219 15.26 -22.32 0.43
C CYS A 219 16.77 -22.48 0.38
N GLN A 220 17.54 -21.40 0.53
CA GLN A 220 18.99 -21.45 0.58
C GLN A 220 19.51 -22.33 1.74
N ARG A 221 18.91 -22.20 2.93
CA ARG A 221 19.28 -23.03 4.11
C ARG A 221 18.99 -24.51 3.92
N ARG A 222 17.93 -24.84 3.15
CA ARG A 222 17.53 -26.21 2.82
C ARG A 222 18.17 -26.75 1.54
N LEU A 223 19.01 -25.96 0.88
CA LEU A 223 19.62 -26.30 -0.42
C LEU A 223 18.56 -26.54 -1.52
N LEU A 224 17.38 -25.94 -1.40
CA LEU A 224 16.34 -25.92 -2.43
C LEU A 224 16.70 -24.88 -3.49
N LYS A 225 16.69 -25.29 -4.75
CA LYS A 225 17.00 -24.41 -5.88
C LYS A 225 15.78 -23.57 -6.25
N ILE A 226 15.98 -22.29 -6.47
CA ILE A 226 15.00 -21.36 -7.03
C ILE A 226 15.44 -21.00 -8.44
N PRO A 227 14.59 -21.21 -9.48
CA PRO A 227 13.24 -21.78 -9.45
C PRO A 227 13.19 -23.30 -9.53
N GLY A 228 14.32 -24.01 -9.60
CA GLY A 228 14.40 -25.42 -9.96
C GLY A 228 13.64 -26.41 -9.05
N ASN A 229 13.48 -26.10 -7.76
CA ASN A 229 12.64 -26.88 -6.84
C ASN A 229 11.38 -26.11 -6.48
N ILE A 230 11.47 -24.80 -6.22
CA ILE A 230 10.36 -23.93 -5.85
C ILE A 230 10.57 -22.58 -6.52
N ALA A 231 9.62 -22.17 -7.35
CA ALA A 231 9.57 -20.82 -7.88
C ALA A 231 9.02 -19.85 -6.83
N VAL A 232 9.50 -18.61 -6.82
CA VAL A 232 9.07 -17.58 -5.85
C VAL A 232 8.73 -16.30 -6.57
N ALA A 233 7.56 -15.74 -6.28
CA ALA A 233 7.14 -14.43 -6.78
C ALA A 233 6.52 -13.59 -5.66
N CYS A 234 6.51 -12.26 -5.80
CA CYS A 234 5.83 -11.38 -4.85
C CYS A 234 4.93 -10.35 -5.54
N LEU A 235 3.86 -9.94 -4.82
CA LEU A 235 2.83 -9.02 -5.32
C LEU A 235 3.07 -7.56 -4.92
N ASP A 236 4.16 -7.28 -4.20
CA ASP A 236 4.57 -5.93 -3.80
C ASP A 236 6.09 -5.84 -3.75
N GLY A 237 6.71 -5.77 -4.95
CA GLY A 237 8.16 -5.75 -5.10
C GLY A 237 8.75 -4.35 -5.09
N SER A 238 9.99 -4.26 -4.63
CA SER A 238 10.79 -3.05 -4.62
C SER A 238 12.08 -3.22 -5.42
N ASP A 239 12.94 -2.19 -5.41
CA ASP A 239 14.26 -2.24 -6.06
C ASP A 239 15.16 -3.36 -5.48
N SER A 240 14.85 -3.86 -4.28
CA SER A 240 15.59 -5.00 -3.69
C SER A 240 15.38 -6.30 -4.46
N CYS A 241 14.27 -6.46 -5.18
CA CYS A 241 13.99 -7.66 -5.99
C CYS A 241 15.04 -7.88 -7.09
N ASP A 242 15.63 -6.80 -7.60
CA ASP A 242 16.72 -6.85 -8.59
C ASP A 242 18.06 -7.25 -7.99
N GLN A 243 18.20 -7.14 -6.66
CA GLN A 243 19.45 -7.37 -5.94
C GLN A 243 19.50 -8.74 -5.27
N THR A 244 18.44 -9.53 -5.38
CA THR A 244 18.42 -10.91 -4.88
C THR A 244 19.16 -11.87 -5.84
N HIS A 245 19.52 -13.05 -5.34
CA HIS A 245 20.02 -14.12 -6.18
C HIS A 245 19.28 -15.44 -5.86
N PRO A 246 18.51 -15.98 -6.84
CA PRO A 246 18.13 -15.38 -8.12
C PRO A 246 17.33 -14.09 -7.96
N THR A 247 17.30 -13.24 -9.00
CA THR A 247 16.48 -12.01 -8.98
C THR A 247 15.00 -12.36 -8.89
N LEU A 248 14.26 -11.63 -8.04
CA LEU A 248 12.89 -11.97 -7.64
C LEU A 248 11.84 -11.39 -8.59
N THR A 249 11.04 -12.26 -9.20
CA THR A 249 9.85 -11.91 -9.99
C THR A 249 8.83 -11.18 -9.10
N SER A 250 8.32 -10.04 -9.56
CA SER A 250 7.45 -9.21 -8.71
C SER A 250 6.45 -8.36 -9.49
N ILE A 251 5.37 -7.99 -8.82
CA ILE A 251 4.54 -6.86 -9.20
C ILE A 251 5.18 -5.60 -8.66
N ARG A 252 5.35 -4.59 -9.52
CA ARG A 252 5.88 -3.28 -9.15
C ARG A 252 4.84 -2.19 -9.29
N ILE A 253 4.69 -1.40 -8.25
CA ILE A 253 3.88 -0.19 -8.21
C ILE A 253 4.80 0.98 -7.85
N ASP A 254 4.79 2.04 -8.65
CA ASP A 254 5.61 3.21 -8.39
C ASP A 254 4.96 4.14 -7.36
N TYR A 255 5.10 3.80 -6.09
CA TYR A 255 4.57 4.59 -4.98
C TYR A 255 5.18 5.99 -4.87
N LYS A 256 6.40 6.22 -5.40
CA LYS A 256 6.99 7.57 -5.47
C LYS A 256 6.24 8.44 -6.47
N LYS A 257 5.99 7.90 -7.67
CA LYS A 257 5.17 8.58 -8.68
C LYS A 257 3.76 8.80 -8.16
N MET A 258 3.17 7.80 -7.50
CA MET A 258 1.84 7.90 -6.88
C MET A 258 1.76 9.05 -5.87
N GLY A 259 2.73 9.17 -4.95
CA GLY A 259 2.77 10.28 -3.99
C GLY A 259 2.95 11.65 -4.65
N THR A 260 3.78 11.72 -5.71
CA THR A 260 3.94 12.95 -6.50
C THR A 260 2.65 13.38 -7.18
N GLU A 261 1.95 12.45 -7.84
CA GLU A 261 0.68 12.74 -8.52
C GLU A 261 -0.44 13.07 -7.52
N THR A 262 -0.50 12.35 -6.39
CA THR A 262 -1.43 12.69 -5.29
C THR A 262 -1.21 14.13 -4.81
N GLY A 263 0.04 14.53 -4.61
CA GLY A 263 0.37 15.91 -4.20
C GLY A 263 -0.08 16.95 -5.22
N LYS A 264 0.14 16.71 -6.51
CA LYS A 264 -0.31 17.62 -7.58
C LYS A 264 -1.82 17.74 -7.63
N LEU A 265 -2.53 16.61 -7.56
CA LEU A 265 -3.99 16.58 -7.53
C LEU A 265 -4.54 17.33 -6.31
N LEU A 266 -3.93 17.13 -5.14
CA LEU A 266 -4.32 17.81 -3.92
C LEU A 266 -4.15 19.33 -4.01
N ILE A 267 -3.00 19.80 -4.52
CA ILE A 267 -2.76 21.23 -4.75
C ILE A 267 -3.75 21.81 -5.76
N GLY A 268 -4.10 21.04 -6.80
CA GLY A 268 -5.16 21.41 -7.73
C GLY A 268 -6.51 21.61 -7.04
N LEU A 269 -6.92 20.69 -6.16
CA LEU A 269 -8.15 20.81 -5.37
C LEU A 269 -8.14 22.05 -4.45
N LEU A 270 -7.00 22.36 -3.82
CA LEU A 270 -6.88 23.49 -2.90
C LEU A 270 -6.88 24.84 -3.61
N ASN A 271 -6.40 24.92 -4.85
CA ASN A 271 -6.32 26.16 -5.63
C ASN A 271 -7.61 26.47 -6.42
N ASN A 272 -8.36 25.45 -6.81
CA ASN A 272 -9.66 25.62 -7.43
C ASN A 272 -10.67 25.79 -6.31
N ASN A 273 -11.20 27.00 -6.11
CA ASN A 273 -12.35 27.21 -5.22
C ASN A 273 -13.43 26.22 -5.64
N HIS A 274 -13.78 25.28 -4.75
CA HIS A 274 -14.67 24.17 -4.99
C HIS A 274 -15.92 24.61 -5.77
N ASP A 275 -16.03 24.19 -7.02
CA ASP A 275 -17.34 23.98 -7.62
C ASP A 275 -17.90 22.69 -6.97
N GLU A 276 -18.96 22.84 -6.17
CA GLU A 276 -19.59 21.77 -5.40
C GLU A 276 -20.21 20.64 -6.28
N SER A 277 -19.96 20.64 -7.57
CA SER A 277 -20.59 19.76 -8.57
C SER A 277 -19.67 18.66 -9.15
N GLU A 278 -18.41 18.52 -8.70
CA GLU A 278 -17.58 17.43 -9.21
C GLU A 278 -17.88 16.10 -8.50
N GLU A 279 -18.50 15.17 -9.27
CA GLU A 279 -18.61 13.76 -8.92
C GLU A 279 -17.22 13.19 -8.53
N SER A 280 -17.18 12.29 -7.55
CA SER A 280 -15.93 11.67 -7.09
C SER A 280 -15.17 11.05 -8.26
N ARG A 281 -13.93 11.50 -8.49
CA ARG A 281 -13.08 11.06 -9.59
C ARG A 281 -12.26 9.86 -9.19
N ILE A 282 -12.31 8.78 -9.97
CA ILE A 282 -11.42 7.63 -9.83
C ILE A 282 -10.22 7.77 -10.79
N VAL A 283 -9.01 7.70 -10.24
CA VAL A 283 -7.75 7.72 -11.00
C VAL A 283 -7.09 6.35 -10.91
N GLN A 284 -7.00 5.65 -12.03
CA GLN A 284 -6.32 4.36 -12.09
C GLN A 284 -4.81 4.53 -12.14
N PHE A 285 -4.11 3.84 -11.24
CA PHE A 285 -2.65 3.83 -11.19
C PHE A 285 -2.11 2.46 -11.63
N ASN A 286 -1.22 2.46 -12.61
CA ASN A 286 -0.74 1.25 -13.25
C ASN A 286 0.27 0.49 -12.38
N TYR A 287 0.28 -0.83 -12.56
CA TYR A 287 1.30 -1.75 -12.07
C TYR A 287 2.13 -2.31 -13.24
N GLN A 288 3.27 -2.89 -12.93
CA GLN A 288 4.12 -3.63 -13.88
C GLN A 288 4.40 -5.01 -13.33
N ILE A 289 4.40 -6.02 -14.21
CA ILE A 289 4.86 -7.37 -13.88
C ILE A 289 6.32 -7.44 -14.34
N GLU A 290 7.23 -7.60 -13.41
CA GLU A 290 8.65 -7.70 -13.65
C GLU A 290 9.08 -9.17 -13.50
N LEU A 291 9.11 -9.88 -14.62
CA LEU A 291 9.53 -11.28 -14.68
C LEU A 291 11.06 -11.35 -14.57
N ARG A 292 11.53 -12.24 -13.70
CA ARG A 292 12.95 -12.39 -13.37
C ARG A 292 13.33 -13.86 -13.20
N GLN A 293 14.49 -14.13 -12.60
CA GLN A 293 15.08 -15.47 -12.51
C GLN A 293 14.42 -16.42 -11.51
N SER A 294 13.56 -15.92 -10.62
CA SER A 294 12.96 -16.72 -9.55
C SER A 294 11.71 -17.50 -9.98
N THR A 295 11.22 -17.27 -11.20
CA THR A 295 10.11 -18.02 -11.82
C THR A 295 10.44 -18.52 -13.18
#